data_e35e68b398c497f5356bea80bd9c8228
#
_entry.id   e35e68b398c497f5356bea80bd9c8228
#
_cell.length_a   1.000
_cell.length_b   1.000
_cell.length_c   1.000
_cell.angle_alpha   90.00
_cell.angle_beta   90.00
_cell.angle_gamma   90.00
#
_symmetry.space_group_name_H-M   'P 1'
#
loop_
_entity.id
_entity.type
_entity.pdbx_description
1 polymer ?
#
loop_
_entity_poly.entity_id
_entity_poly.type
_entity_poly.pdbx_seq_one_letter_code
_entity_poly.pdbx_strand_id
1 'polypeptide(L)'
;PRTETEARADLEEEAKIELEAAYKAVERLALLKPVIRKLKAQARSGEPVEIVSISGAVKLPGEYPLGSKDTVAKLVAAAGGLKDSAHLDSAELRSLYLGPNKNILSRYRDLNLKIELGALSGTALQSRDHLNVKELPDWNPTNSVTLEGEVRFPGNYRIRKDERLSDVIKRAGGLTQTAFPVGAIFTRVSIAELEDVRSKQFAQSILRDFASSQ
;
A
#
# COMPACT_ATOMS: atom_id res chain seq x y z
N PRO A 1 11.22 -13.11 33.24
CA PRO A 1 11.94 -12.78 32.03
C PRO A 1 11.71 -13.91 31.04
N ARG A 2 11.01 -13.62 29.92
CA ARG A 2 10.86 -14.58 28.82
C ARG A 2 12.24 -14.86 28.25
N THR A 3 12.52 -16.09 27.91
CA THR A 3 13.79 -16.49 27.32
C THR A 3 13.84 -16.02 25.85
N GLU A 4 15.02 -15.73 25.31
CA GLU A 4 15.20 -15.37 23.88
C GLU A 4 14.64 -16.44 22.94
N THR A 5 14.62 -17.69 23.36
CA THR A 5 14.08 -18.82 22.61
C THR A 5 12.55 -18.75 22.50
N GLU A 6 11.85 -18.35 23.59
CA GLU A 6 10.39 -18.16 23.57
C GLU A 6 9.98 -16.98 22.69
N ALA A 7 10.72 -15.86 22.76
CA ALA A 7 10.44 -14.69 21.92
C ALA A 7 10.68 -15.00 20.42
N ARG A 8 11.64 -15.86 20.10
CA ARG A 8 11.90 -16.28 18.71
C ARG A 8 10.81 -17.24 18.19
N ALA A 9 10.35 -18.15 19.05
CA ALA A 9 9.25 -19.06 18.69
C ALA A 9 7.94 -18.30 18.45
N ASP A 10 7.63 -17.29 19.27
CA ASP A 10 6.47 -16.43 19.10
C ASP A 10 6.52 -15.66 17.75
N LEU A 11 7.69 -15.14 17.37
CA LEU A 11 7.89 -14.44 16.10
C LEU A 11 7.76 -15.38 14.87
N GLU A 12 8.26 -16.61 14.98
CA GLU A 12 8.13 -17.62 13.91
C GLU A 12 6.67 -18.06 13.74
N GLU A 13 5.91 -18.18 14.82
CA GLU A 13 4.48 -18.52 14.78
C GLU A 13 3.64 -17.35 14.22
N GLU A 14 3.91 -16.11 14.63
CA GLU A 14 3.27 -14.91 14.05
C GLU A 14 3.53 -14.80 12.55
N ALA A 15 4.76 -14.98 12.11
CA ALA A 15 5.14 -14.94 10.69
C ALA A 15 4.43 -16.03 9.88
N LYS A 16 4.25 -17.23 10.46
CA LYS A 16 3.55 -18.33 9.82
C LYS A 16 2.04 -18.06 9.69
N ILE A 17 1.42 -17.50 10.72
CA ILE A 17 0.01 -17.10 10.70
C ILE A 17 -0.21 -16.02 9.62
N GLU A 18 0.69 -15.04 9.53
CA GLU A 18 0.61 -13.95 8.56
C GLU A 18 0.79 -14.47 7.12
N LEU A 19 1.73 -15.39 6.91
CA LEU A 19 1.94 -16.03 5.61
C LEU A 19 0.72 -16.86 5.18
N GLU A 20 0.12 -17.62 6.08
CA GLU A 20 -1.08 -18.41 5.81
C GLU A 20 -2.29 -17.52 5.49
N ALA A 21 -2.45 -16.41 6.22
CA ALA A 21 -3.48 -15.41 5.96
C ALA A 21 -3.29 -14.75 4.58
N ALA A 22 -2.05 -14.41 4.22
CA ALA A 22 -1.72 -13.87 2.91
C ALA A 22 -2.00 -14.86 1.78
N TYR A 23 -1.67 -16.14 1.97
CA TYR A 23 -1.96 -17.20 1.00
C TYR A 23 -3.47 -17.36 0.77
N LYS A 24 -4.26 -17.49 1.83
CA LYS A 24 -5.73 -17.55 1.75
C LYS A 24 -6.34 -16.32 1.07
N ALA A 25 -5.73 -15.16 1.27
CA ALA A 25 -6.12 -13.90 0.66
C ALA A 25 -5.92 -13.91 -0.87
N VAL A 26 -4.76 -14.38 -1.33
CA VAL A 26 -4.45 -14.51 -2.76
C VAL A 26 -5.36 -15.53 -3.42
N GLU A 27 -5.60 -16.67 -2.78
CA GLU A 27 -6.51 -17.70 -3.24
C GLU A 27 -7.95 -17.18 -3.41
N ARG A 28 -8.45 -16.42 -2.41
CA ARG A 28 -9.76 -15.79 -2.47
C ARG A 28 -9.91 -14.84 -3.64
N LEU A 29 -8.91 -13.97 -3.88
CA LEU A 29 -8.90 -13.06 -5.04
C LEU A 29 -8.85 -13.83 -6.37
N ALA A 30 -8.13 -14.95 -6.42
CA ALA A 30 -8.10 -15.80 -7.60
C ALA A 30 -9.47 -16.41 -7.92
N LEU A 31 -10.23 -16.81 -6.90
CA LEU A 31 -11.61 -17.32 -7.04
C LEU A 31 -12.60 -16.23 -7.48
N LEU A 32 -12.38 -14.97 -7.11
CA LEU A 32 -13.25 -13.86 -7.53
C LEU A 32 -13.05 -13.46 -9.00
N LYS A 33 -11.83 -13.61 -9.54
CA LYS A 33 -11.53 -13.23 -10.94
C LYS A 33 -12.47 -13.80 -11.99
N PRO A 34 -12.82 -15.12 -12.00
CA PRO A 34 -13.76 -15.66 -12.98
C PRO A 34 -15.18 -15.11 -12.82
N VAL A 35 -15.62 -14.85 -11.58
CA VAL A 35 -16.92 -14.25 -11.30
C VAL A 35 -17.00 -12.84 -11.86
N ILE A 36 -16.00 -11.99 -11.56
CA ILE A 36 -15.87 -10.63 -12.07
C ILE A 36 -15.84 -10.62 -13.60
N ARG A 37 -15.08 -11.53 -14.21
CA ARG A 37 -15.02 -11.66 -15.67
C ARG A 37 -16.38 -12.01 -16.26
N LYS A 38 -17.12 -12.91 -15.64
CA LYS A 38 -18.47 -13.29 -16.08
C LYS A 38 -19.44 -12.13 -15.97
N LEU A 39 -19.44 -11.39 -14.86
CA LEU A 39 -20.25 -10.18 -14.68
C LEU A 39 -19.93 -9.11 -15.73
N LYS A 40 -18.66 -8.88 -16.03
CA LYS A 40 -18.23 -7.95 -17.09
C LYS A 40 -18.67 -8.39 -18.48
N ALA A 41 -18.65 -9.70 -18.76
CA ALA A 41 -19.09 -10.26 -20.04
C ALA A 41 -20.60 -10.22 -20.22
N GLN A 42 -21.37 -10.23 -19.13
CA GLN A 42 -22.83 -10.13 -19.14
C GLN A 42 -23.32 -8.67 -19.22
N ALA A 43 -22.42 -7.69 -19.12
CA ALA A 43 -22.74 -6.28 -19.22
C ALA A 43 -23.41 -5.96 -20.56
N ARG A 44 -24.57 -5.30 -20.51
CA ARG A 44 -25.30 -4.80 -21.69
C ARG A 44 -25.27 -3.28 -21.71
N SER A 45 -25.45 -2.72 -22.90
CA SER A 45 -25.57 -1.27 -23.06
C SER A 45 -26.79 -0.77 -22.29
N GLY A 46 -26.57 0.13 -21.31
CA GLY A 46 -27.65 0.68 -20.44
C GLY A 46 -27.83 -0.07 -19.11
N GLU A 47 -27.26 -1.26 -18.94
CA GLU A 47 -27.28 -1.98 -17.66
C GLU A 47 -25.92 -1.82 -16.96
N PRO A 48 -25.89 -1.25 -15.75
CA PRO A 48 -24.63 -1.10 -15.01
C PRO A 48 -24.12 -2.47 -14.55
N VAL A 49 -22.82 -2.71 -14.72
CA VAL A 49 -22.16 -3.93 -14.21
C VAL A 49 -22.17 -3.90 -12.69
N GLU A 50 -22.72 -4.92 -12.07
CA GLU A 50 -22.80 -5.03 -10.61
C GLU A 50 -21.44 -5.39 -9.99
N ILE A 51 -20.51 -4.45 -10.06
CA ILE A 51 -19.16 -4.53 -9.54
C ILE A 51 -18.83 -3.24 -8.81
N VAL A 52 -18.19 -3.37 -7.67
CA VAL A 52 -17.58 -2.29 -6.88
C VAL A 52 -16.10 -2.53 -6.73
N SER A 53 -15.36 -1.50 -6.41
CA SER A 53 -13.90 -1.61 -6.22
C SER A 53 -13.47 -0.91 -4.94
N ILE A 54 -12.39 -1.42 -4.34
CA ILE A 54 -11.78 -0.86 -3.14
C ILE A 54 -10.27 -0.81 -3.31
N SER A 55 -9.66 0.29 -2.87
CA SER A 55 -8.21 0.52 -2.91
C SER A 55 -7.69 1.21 -1.65
N GLY A 56 -6.37 1.38 -1.57
CA GLY A 56 -5.68 2.04 -0.46
C GLY A 56 -5.38 1.11 0.72
N ALA A 57 -5.56 1.60 1.95
CA ALA A 57 -5.17 0.90 3.17
C ALA A 57 -6.16 -0.20 3.59
N VAL A 58 -6.40 -1.17 2.70
CA VAL A 58 -7.18 -2.39 2.94
C VAL A 58 -6.31 -3.63 2.72
N LYS A 59 -6.65 -4.73 3.35
CA LYS A 59 -5.85 -5.97 3.24
C LYS A 59 -5.89 -6.55 1.83
N LEU A 60 -7.03 -6.52 1.16
CA LEU A 60 -7.25 -7.10 -0.16
C LEU A 60 -7.87 -6.05 -1.10
N PRO A 61 -7.07 -5.15 -1.68
CA PRO A 61 -7.58 -4.21 -2.69
C PRO A 61 -7.97 -4.95 -3.97
N GLY A 62 -9.03 -4.48 -4.63
CA GLY A 62 -9.49 -5.10 -5.88
C GLY A 62 -10.94 -4.81 -6.22
N GLU A 63 -11.46 -5.58 -7.18
CA GLU A 63 -12.85 -5.53 -7.60
C GLU A 63 -13.66 -6.63 -6.90
N TYR A 64 -14.89 -6.33 -6.54
CA TYR A 64 -15.81 -7.21 -5.84
C TYR A 64 -17.19 -7.20 -6.52
N PRO A 65 -17.89 -8.34 -6.58
CA PRO A 65 -19.26 -8.35 -7.03
C PRO A 65 -20.13 -7.56 -6.05
N LEU A 66 -21.06 -6.77 -6.57
CA LEU A 66 -22.02 -6.02 -5.78
C LEU A 66 -23.28 -6.87 -5.58
N GLY A 67 -23.62 -7.13 -4.32
CA GLY A 67 -24.88 -7.77 -3.95
C GLY A 67 -25.98 -6.75 -3.65
N SER A 68 -27.23 -7.23 -3.62
CA SER A 68 -28.37 -6.41 -3.18
C SER A 68 -28.18 -5.99 -1.71
N LYS A 69 -28.20 -4.70 -1.43
CA LYS A 69 -28.02 -4.12 -0.08
C LYS A 69 -26.59 -4.22 0.47
N ASP A 70 -25.58 -4.20 -0.41
CA ASP A 70 -24.20 -4.08 0.06
C ASP A 70 -23.90 -2.66 0.49
N THR A 71 -23.13 -2.55 1.57
CA THR A 71 -22.72 -1.30 2.21
C THR A 71 -21.20 -1.19 2.22
N VAL A 72 -20.70 0.01 2.51
CA VAL A 72 -19.26 0.25 2.70
C VAL A 72 -18.66 -0.72 3.72
N ALA A 73 -19.34 -0.98 4.84
CA ALA A 73 -18.88 -1.93 5.86
C ALA A 73 -18.72 -3.35 5.29
N LYS A 74 -19.69 -3.83 4.51
CA LYS A 74 -19.61 -5.15 3.88
C LYS A 74 -18.46 -5.24 2.86
N LEU A 75 -18.24 -4.18 2.06
CA LEU A 75 -17.14 -4.13 1.12
C LEU A 75 -15.78 -4.18 1.83
N VAL A 76 -15.61 -3.41 2.90
CA VAL A 76 -14.40 -3.45 3.74
C VAL A 76 -14.19 -4.85 4.33
N ALA A 77 -15.25 -5.48 4.85
CA ALA A 77 -15.19 -6.85 5.36
C ALA A 77 -14.84 -7.86 4.26
N ALA A 78 -15.41 -7.72 3.06
CA ALA A 78 -15.07 -8.54 1.89
C ALA A 78 -13.60 -8.38 1.47
N ALA A 79 -13.06 -7.17 1.60
CA ALA A 79 -11.64 -6.86 1.39
C ALA A 79 -10.72 -7.32 2.53
N GLY A 80 -11.20 -8.15 3.45
CA GLY A 80 -10.40 -8.68 4.57
C GLY A 80 -10.18 -7.69 5.71
N GLY A 81 -10.84 -6.54 5.69
CA GLY A 81 -10.68 -5.48 6.67
C GLY A 81 -9.65 -4.42 6.28
N LEU A 82 -9.46 -3.49 7.19
CA LEU A 82 -8.50 -2.40 7.04
C LEU A 82 -7.10 -2.84 7.46
N LYS A 83 -6.08 -2.17 6.91
CA LYS A 83 -4.71 -2.20 7.44
C LYS A 83 -4.62 -1.29 8.66
N ASP A 84 -3.62 -1.52 9.50
CA ASP A 84 -3.33 -0.65 10.68
C ASP A 84 -2.95 0.78 10.26
N SER A 85 -2.42 0.93 9.06
CA SER A 85 -2.11 2.23 8.45
C SER A 85 -3.34 2.99 7.94
N ALA A 86 -4.56 2.42 8.04
CA ALA A 86 -5.76 3.03 7.50
C ALA A 86 -6.18 4.29 8.27
N HIS A 87 -6.47 5.35 7.51
CA HIS A 87 -7.03 6.58 8.06
C HIS A 87 -8.54 6.41 8.27
N LEU A 88 -8.97 6.25 9.51
CA LEU A 88 -10.36 5.92 9.84
C LEU A 88 -11.34 7.11 9.72
N ASP A 89 -10.83 8.34 9.78
CA ASP A 89 -11.69 9.53 9.79
C ASP A 89 -12.09 10.00 8.38
N SER A 90 -11.41 9.51 7.32
CA SER A 90 -11.69 9.92 5.95
C SER A 90 -11.34 8.82 4.96
N ALA A 91 -12.35 8.37 4.23
CA ALA A 91 -12.22 7.55 3.03
C ALA A 91 -13.02 8.22 1.91
N GLU A 92 -12.56 8.08 0.68
CA GLU A 92 -13.21 8.68 -0.47
C GLU A 92 -14.06 7.64 -1.22
N LEU A 93 -15.36 7.89 -1.33
CA LEU A 93 -16.26 7.11 -2.16
C LEU A 93 -16.56 7.88 -3.45
N ARG A 94 -16.10 7.33 -4.58
CA ARG A 94 -16.42 7.83 -5.91
C ARG A 94 -17.56 7.00 -6.50
N SER A 95 -18.67 7.66 -6.81
CA SER A 95 -19.83 7.07 -7.50
C SER A 95 -19.92 7.61 -8.93
N LEU A 96 -20.23 6.73 -9.88
CA LEU A 96 -20.51 7.11 -11.26
C LEU A 96 -22.02 7.17 -11.50
N TYR A 97 -22.51 8.24 -12.11
CA TYR A 97 -23.92 8.37 -12.46
C TYR A 97 -24.11 9.00 -13.84
N LEU A 98 -25.27 8.76 -14.43
CA LEU A 98 -25.61 9.30 -15.73
C LEU A 98 -26.15 10.74 -15.55
N GLY A 99 -25.48 11.70 -16.17
CA GLY A 99 -25.91 13.09 -16.19
C GLY A 99 -27.06 13.34 -17.17
N PRO A 100 -27.66 14.57 -17.16
CA PRO A 100 -28.79 14.93 -18.00
C PRO A 100 -28.57 14.73 -19.50
N ASN A 101 -27.32 14.91 -19.95
CA ASN A 101 -26.92 14.78 -21.36
C ASN A 101 -26.41 13.37 -21.71
N LYS A 102 -26.76 12.34 -20.92
CA LYS A 102 -26.25 10.97 -21.05
C LYS A 102 -24.73 10.85 -20.94
N ASN A 103 -24.06 11.86 -20.38
CA ASN A 103 -22.64 11.80 -20.05
C ASN A 103 -22.45 11.13 -18.68
N ILE A 104 -21.33 10.45 -18.53
CA ILE A 104 -20.94 9.84 -17.24
C ILE A 104 -20.32 10.93 -16.38
N LEU A 105 -20.88 11.14 -15.19
CA LEU A 105 -20.38 12.07 -14.20
C LEU A 105 -19.90 11.32 -12.96
N SER A 106 -18.92 11.89 -12.28
CA SER A 106 -18.39 11.35 -11.01
C SER A 106 -18.85 12.23 -9.85
N ARG A 107 -19.29 11.59 -8.78
CA ARG A 107 -19.53 12.23 -7.49
C ARG A 107 -18.57 11.67 -6.47
N TYR A 108 -17.93 12.54 -5.72
CA TYR A 108 -17.02 12.19 -4.63
C TYR A 108 -17.68 12.50 -3.30
N ARG A 109 -17.58 11.58 -2.35
CA ARG A 109 -18.04 11.75 -0.97
C ARG A 109 -16.95 11.30 -0.02
N ASP A 110 -16.60 12.13 0.95
CA ASP A 110 -15.78 11.71 2.08
C ASP A 110 -16.64 11.00 3.11
N LEU A 111 -16.20 9.83 3.55
CA LEU A 111 -16.87 8.97 4.51
C LEU A 111 -15.98 8.79 5.74
N ASN A 112 -16.58 8.85 6.93
CA ASN A 112 -15.91 8.50 8.15
C ASN A 112 -16.07 6.99 8.41
N LEU A 113 -14.98 6.24 8.26
CA LEU A 113 -15.02 4.78 8.39
C LEU A 113 -15.33 4.31 9.81
N LYS A 114 -15.03 5.08 10.85
CA LYS A 114 -15.44 4.75 12.23
C LYS A 114 -16.95 4.66 12.36
N ILE A 115 -17.66 5.59 11.70
CA ILE A 115 -19.13 5.63 11.68
C ILE A 115 -19.66 4.52 10.76
N GLU A 116 -19.13 4.41 9.55
CA GLU A 116 -19.59 3.42 8.55
C GLU A 116 -19.44 1.97 9.05
N LEU A 117 -18.34 1.64 9.73
CA LEU A 117 -18.08 0.30 10.24
C LEU A 117 -18.87 -0.01 11.51
N GLY A 118 -19.24 1.01 12.30
CA GLY A 118 -20.06 0.88 13.50
C GLY A 118 -21.56 0.97 13.28
N ALA A 119 -22.01 1.39 12.10
CA ALA A 119 -23.42 1.61 11.81
C ALA A 119 -24.15 0.31 11.45
N LEU A 120 -25.35 0.13 12.01
CA LEU A 120 -26.29 -0.97 11.63
C LEU A 120 -26.75 -0.83 10.16
N SER A 121 -26.83 0.40 9.64
CA SER A 121 -27.15 0.72 8.26
C SER A 121 -26.14 1.76 7.74
N GLY A 122 -25.06 1.28 7.15
CA GLY A 122 -24.03 2.14 6.52
C GLY A 122 -24.44 2.61 5.12
N THR A 123 -23.58 3.42 4.51
CA THR A 123 -23.77 3.91 3.14
C THR A 123 -23.92 2.75 2.16
N ALA A 124 -25.07 2.69 1.48
CA ALA A 124 -25.33 1.70 0.43
C ALA A 124 -24.44 1.98 -0.78
N LEU A 125 -23.90 0.92 -1.34
CA LEU A 125 -23.06 0.96 -2.54
C LEU A 125 -23.91 0.83 -3.80
N GLN A 126 -23.43 1.46 -4.86
CA GLN A 126 -23.99 1.39 -6.20
C GLN A 126 -22.98 0.75 -7.16
N SER A 127 -23.49 0.28 -8.29
CA SER A 127 -22.65 -0.25 -9.35
C SER A 127 -21.57 0.74 -9.77
N ARG A 128 -20.36 0.22 -9.95
CA ARG A 128 -19.15 0.98 -10.31
C ARG A 128 -18.66 1.97 -9.23
N ASP A 129 -19.15 1.86 -7.99
CA ASP A 129 -18.58 2.61 -6.89
C ASP A 129 -17.14 2.20 -6.64
N HIS A 130 -16.33 3.17 -6.30
CA HIS A 130 -14.94 2.97 -5.92
C HIS A 130 -14.66 3.60 -4.56
N LEU A 131 -14.33 2.77 -3.58
CA LEU A 131 -13.91 3.21 -2.26
C LEU A 131 -12.39 3.27 -2.17
N ASN A 132 -11.85 4.44 -1.89
CA ASN A 132 -10.43 4.62 -1.61
C ASN A 132 -10.22 4.89 -0.11
N VAL A 133 -9.61 3.95 0.58
CA VAL A 133 -9.25 4.08 1.99
C VAL A 133 -7.89 4.76 2.07
N LYS A 134 -7.87 5.99 2.58
CA LYS A 134 -6.63 6.76 2.73
C LYS A 134 -5.71 6.09 3.75
N GLU A 135 -4.42 6.21 3.53
CA GLU A 135 -3.40 5.76 4.49
C GLU A 135 -2.99 6.93 5.38
N LEU A 136 -2.70 6.65 6.64
CA LEU A 136 -2.17 7.66 7.56
C LEU A 136 -0.85 8.21 7.01
N PRO A 137 -0.71 9.52 6.85
CA PRO A 137 0.55 10.11 6.45
C PRO A 137 1.65 9.66 7.42
N ASP A 138 2.79 9.28 6.88
CA ASP A 138 3.97 8.89 7.65
C ASP A 138 3.79 7.63 8.54
N TRP A 139 2.76 6.80 8.27
CA TRP A 139 2.59 5.52 8.97
C TRP A 139 3.75 4.56 8.78
N ASN A 140 4.66 4.80 7.83
CA ASN A 140 5.73 3.86 7.55
C ASN A 140 6.70 3.73 8.74
N PRO A 141 6.58 2.67 9.58
CA PRO A 141 7.44 2.49 10.75
C PRO A 141 8.88 2.08 10.36
N THR A 142 9.15 1.94 9.07
CA THR A 142 10.39 1.32 8.56
C THR A 142 11.38 2.30 7.96
N ASN A 143 11.16 3.62 8.12
CA ASN A 143 12.22 4.57 7.77
C ASN A 143 13.43 4.30 8.64
N SER A 144 14.48 3.78 8.03
CA SER A 144 15.74 3.48 8.70
C SER A 144 16.92 4.00 7.91
N VAL A 145 18.01 4.25 8.61
CA VAL A 145 19.30 4.57 8.03
C VAL A 145 20.33 3.59 8.59
N THR A 146 21.15 3.03 7.71
CA THR A 146 22.29 2.22 8.11
C THR A 146 23.51 3.11 8.23
N LEU A 147 24.15 3.10 9.39
CA LEU A 147 25.41 3.77 9.66
C LEU A 147 26.53 2.73 9.61
N GLU A 148 27.52 3.00 8.77
CA GLU A 148 28.71 2.16 8.60
C GLU A 148 29.97 3.01 8.74
N GLY A 149 31.10 2.37 8.96
CA GLY A 149 32.41 3.02 9.08
C GLY A 149 32.66 3.57 10.48
N GLU A 150 33.29 4.75 10.57
CA GLU A 150 33.85 5.34 11.78
C GLU A 150 32.81 5.99 12.70
N VAL A 151 31.76 5.26 13.04
CA VAL A 151 30.80 5.57 14.10
C VAL A 151 30.99 4.60 15.28
N ARG A 152 30.69 5.06 16.49
CA ARG A 152 30.97 4.26 17.70
C ARG A 152 30.14 2.98 17.76
N PHE A 153 28.90 3.04 17.30
CA PHE A 153 28.00 1.89 17.20
C PHE A 153 27.41 1.85 15.79
N PRO A 154 28.10 1.22 14.82
CA PRO A 154 27.54 1.02 13.47
C PRO A 154 26.35 0.09 13.52
N GLY A 155 25.39 0.28 12.59
CA GLY A 155 24.18 -0.53 12.52
C GLY A 155 23.01 0.18 11.89
N ASN A 156 21.83 -0.45 11.95
CA ASN A 156 20.59 0.08 11.39
C ASN A 156 19.80 0.84 12.47
N TYR A 157 19.50 2.10 12.19
CA TYR A 157 18.78 3.01 13.08
C TYR A 157 17.45 3.41 12.48
N ARG A 158 16.35 3.12 13.18
CA ARG A 158 15.04 3.68 12.81
C ARG A 158 15.06 5.18 13.03
N ILE A 159 14.57 5.92 12.02
CA ILE A 159 14.51 7.38 12.04
C ILE A 159 13.08 7.87 12.22
N ARG A 160 12.95 9.00 12.91
CA ARG A 160 11.69 9.73 13.06
C ARG A 160 11.54 10.72 11.90
N LYS A 161 10.31 11.15 11.67
CA LYS A 161 10.06 12.29 10.77
C LYS A 161 10.86 13.49 11.27
N ASP A 162 11.48 14.22 10.35
CA ASP A 162 12.30 15.42 10.60
C ASP A 162 13.54 15.20 11.47
N GLU A 163 13.91 13.95 11.79
CA GLU A 163 15.16 13.63 12.48
C GLU A 163 16.36 13.90 11.56
N ARG A 164 17.33 14.64 12.06
CA ARG A 164 18.56 14.97 11.31
C ARG A 164 19.58 13.86 11.43
N LEU A 165 20.44 13.72 10.42
CA LEU A 165 21.55 12.78 10.45
C LEU A 165 22.46 12.97 11.69
N SER A 166 22.64 14.23 12.13
CA SER A 166 23.37 14.56 13.36
C SER A 166 22.79 13.90 14.60
N ASP A 167 21.45 13.78 14.67
CA ASP A 167 20.79 13.20 15.82
C ASP A 167 20.91 11.68 15.82
N VAL A 168 20.87 11.08 14.63
CA VAL A 168 21.11 9.65 14.45
C VAL A 168 22.56 9.30 14.84
N ILE A 169 23.55 10.09 14.38
CA ILE A 169 24.95 9.90 14.75
C ILE A 169 25.14 10.03 16.27
N LYS A 170 24.50 10.99 16.92
CA LYS A 170 24.53 11.12 18.40
C LYS A 170 23.98 9.87 19.08
N ARG A 171 22.84 9.33 18.59
CA ARG A 171 22.28 8.06 19.11
C ARG A 171 23.21 6.87 18.88
N ALA A 172 23.99 6.90 17.80
CA ALA A 172 25.03 5.91 17.51
C ALA A 172 26.31 6.12 18.34
N GLY A 173 26.28 6.95 19.38
CA GLY A 173 27.42 7.22 20.26
C GLY A 173 28.44 8.20 19.72
N GLY A 174 28.13 8.86 18.59
CA GLY A 174 29.03 9.79 17.92
C GLY A 174 30.04 9.14 16.97
N LEU A 175 30.90 9.96 16.40
CA LEU A 175 31.97 9.54 15.53
C LEU A 175 33.18 9.07 16.36
N THR A 176 33.99 8.19 15.80
CA THR A 176 35.28 7.78 16.41
C THR A 176 36.32 8.89 16.27
N GLN A 177 37.47 8.75 16.96
CA GLN A 177 38.56 9.73 16.86
C GLN A 177 39.24 9.74 15.49
N THR A 178 39.14 8.65 14.75
CA THR A 178 39.67 8.46 13.40
C THR A 178 38.71 8.84 12.28
N ALA A 179 37.50 9.23 12.63
CA ALA A 179 36.49 9.58 11.65
C ALA A 179 36.86 10.81 10.81
N PHE A 180 36.60 10.74 9.51
CA PHE A 180 36.79 11.82 8.56
C PHE A 180 35.42 12.25 7.98
N PRO A 181 34.68 13.14 8.64
CA PRO A 181 33.30 13.47 8.28
C PRO A 181 33.14 14.07 6.87
N VAL A 182 34.18 14.77 6.37
CA VAL A 182 34.17 15.37 5.03
C VAL A 182 34.14 14.29 3.91
N GLY A 183 34.67 13.10 4.21
CA GLY A 183 34.65 11.94 3.31
C GLY A 183 33.41 11.07 3.43
N ALA A 184 32.38 11.50 4.18
CA ALA A 184 31.15 10.72 4.34
C ALA A 184 30.38 10.59 3.03
N ILE A 185 29.95 9.38 2.72
CA ILE A 185 29.12 9.07 1.55
C ILE A 185 27.69 8.81 2.04
N PHE A 186 26.73 9.46 1.42
CA PHE A 186 25.31 9.26 1.68
C PHE A 186 24.64 8.68 0.45
N THR A 187 24.08 7.48 0.58
CA THR A 187 23.33 6.81 -0.49
C THR A 187 21.87 6.62 -0.09
N ARG A 188 20.97 6.81 -1.06
CA ARG A 188 19.55 6.45 -0.92
C ARG A 188 19.25 5.25 -1.81
N VAL A 189 18.81 4.14 -1.20
CA VAL A 189 18.51 2.91 -1.93
C VAL A 189 17.53 3.17 -3.07
N SER A 190 16.45 3.91 -2.83
CA SER A 190 15.45 4.23 -3.85
C SER A 190 15.99 5.05 -5.04
N ILE A 191 16.99 5.90 -4.81
CA ILE A 191 17.64 6.68 -5.88
C ILE A 191 18.61 5.79 -6.64
N ALA A 192 19.40 4.97 -5.93
CA ALA A 192 20.33 4.04 -6.55
C ALA A 192 19.62 3.04 -7.48
N GLU A 193 18.48 2.50 -7.05
CA GLU A 193 17.65 1.62 -7.87
C GLU A 193 17.10 2.33 -9.12
N LEU A 194 16.63 3.57 -8.98
CA LEU A 194 16.15 4.38 -10.10
C LEU A 194 17.25 4.70 -11.10
N GLU A 195 18.45 5.04 -10.63
CA GLU A 195 19.62 5.31 -11.46
C GLU A 195 20.09 4.06 -12.20
N ASP A 196 20.09 2.90 -11.56
CA ASP A 196 20.43 1.62 -12.20
C ASP A 196 19.46 1.29 -13.35
N VAL A 197 18.14 1.44 -13.10
CA VAL A 197 17.12 1.25 -14.14
C VAL A 197 17.33 2.22 -15.32
N ARG A 198 17.57 3.50 -15.04
CA ARG A 198 17.81 4.51 -16.08
C ARG A 198 19.08 4.24 -16.87
N SER A 199 20.15 3.85 -16.20
CA SER A 199 21.42 3.50 -16.85
C SER A 199 21.27 2.31 -17.79
N LYS A 200 20.53 1.28 -17.38
CA LYS A 200 20.21 0.12 -18.22
C LYS A 200 19.36 0.50 -19.43
N GLN A 201 18.35 1.35 -19.23
CA GLN A 201 17.51 1.85 -20.34
C GLN A 201 18.32 2.68 -21.34
N PHE A 202 19.20 3.53 -20.84
CA PHE A 202 20.09 4.34 -21.68
C PHE A 202 21.06 3.48 -22.49
N ALA A 203 21.69 2.49 -21.86
CA ALA A 203 22.55 1.54 -22.56
C ALA A 203 21.79 0.78 -23.67
N GLN A 204 20.56 0.37 -23.42
CA GLN A 204 19.70 -0.29 -24.42
C GLN A 204 19.30 0.65 -25.55
N SER A 205 19.08 1.96 -25.29
CA SER A 205 18.78 2.91 -26.36
C SER A 205 19.97 3.12 -27.29
N ILE A 206 21.17 3.26 -26.73
CA ILE A 206 22.40 3.36 -27.51
C ILE A 206 22.58 2.13 -28.42
N LEU A 207 22.40 0.92 -27.87
CA LEU A 207 22.52 -0.31 -28.67
C LEU A 207 21.50 -0.39 -29.81
N ARG A 208 20.26 0.09 -29.60
CA ARG A 208 19.24 0.16 -30.66
C ARG A 208 19.61 1.17 -31.73
N ASP A 209 20.09 2.33 -31.33
CA ASP A 209 20.48 3.39 -32.27
C ASP A 209 21.65 2.93 -33.16
N PHE A 210 22.63 2.23 -32.60
CA PHE A 210 23.70 1.59 -33.36
C PHE A 210 23.20 0.52 -34.32
N ALA A 211 22.25 -0.31 -33.90
CA ALA A 211 21.68 -1.34 -34.76
C ALA A 211 20.81 -0.79 -35.92
N SER A 212 20.24 0.41 -35.74
CA SER A 212 19.42 1.07 -36.76
C SER A 212 20.22 1.93 -37.76
N SER A 213 21.51 2.16 -37.48
CA SER A 213 22.41 2.97 -38.35
C SER A 213 23.29 2.13 -39.26
N GLN A 214 23.09 0.82 -39.34
CA GLN A 214 23.66 -0.10 -40.33
C GLN A 214 22.60 -0.51 -41.36
#